data_15ee038dc0b12d4167c7358fe61064e6
#
_entry.id   15ee038dc0b12d4167c7358fe61064e6
#
_cell.length_a   1.000
_cell.length_b   1.000
_cell.length_c   1.000
_cell.angle_alpha   90.00
_cell.angle_beta   90.00
_cell.angle_gamma   90.00
#
_symmetry.space_group_name_H-M   'P 1'
#
loop_
_entity.id
_entity.type
_entity.pdbx_description
1 polymer ?
#
loop_
_entity_poly.entity_id
_entity_poly.type
_entity_poly.pdbx_seq_one_letter_code
_entity_poly.pdbx_strand_id
1 'polypeptide(L)'
;MNNQIDFVLPVLYDKFLSEMGEDGEFNLEDSGITLYSKADLVERNTTYQIEEWEPDYLMIGQDGDLAFFIKKDSDDTIYMNDLGALGSIQMEIAASDVYEFIK
;
A
#
# COMPACT_ATOMS: atom_id res chain seq x y z
N MET A 1 -8.34 10.91 17.34
CA MET A 1 -7.55 10.62 16.14
C MET A 1 -8.44 10.10 15.04
N ASN A 2 -8.21 10.57 13.87
CA ASN A 2 -9.00 10.23 12.69
C ASN A 2 -8.39 9.04 11.95
N ASN A 3 -9.19 7.97 11.79
CA ASN A 3 -8.73 6.79 11.05
C ASN A 3 -9.18 6.80 9.59
N GLN A 4 -9.60 7.96 9.12
CA GLN A 4 -10.10 8.08 7.75
C GLN A 4 -8.96 8.32 6.76
N ILE A 5 -9.15 7.81 5.57
CA ILE A 5 -8.28 8.10 4.44
C ILE A 5 -8.87 9.31 3.72
N ASP A 6 -8.09 10.39 3.63
CA ASP A 6 -8.58 11.68 3.17
C ASP A 6 -8.46 11.90 1.67
N PHE A 7 -8.27 10.85 0.90
CA PHE A 7 -8.14 10.95 -0.54
C PHE A 7 -8.89 9.82 -1.22
N VAL A 8 -9.06 9.93 -2.53
CA VAL A 8 -9.76 8.91 -3.31
C VAL A 8 -8.82 7.75 -3.59
N LEU A 9 -9.23 6.54 -3.23
CA LEU A 9 -8.46 5.35 -3.52
C LEU A 9 -8.64 4.95 -4.99
N PRO A 10 -7.63 4.37 -5.63
CA PRO A 10 -7.80 3.77 -6.95
C PRO A 10 -8.93 2.74 -6.92
N VAL A 11 -9.68 2.66 -8.02
CA VAL A 11 -10.93 1.89 -8.07
C VAL A 11 -10.72 0.41 -7.75
N LEU A 12 -9.73 -0.22 -8.37
CA LEU A 12 -9.50 -1.65 -8.17
C LEU A 12 -8.94 -1.94 -6.78
N TYR A 13 -8.09 -1.07 -6.27
CA TYR A 13 -7.58 -1.23 -4.92
C TYR A 13 -8.68 -1.09 -3.88
N ASP A 14 -9.57 -0.12 -4.06
CA ASP A 14 -10.70 0.06 -3.16
C ASP A 14 -11.60 -1.17 -3.15
N LYS A 15 -11.84 -1.74 -4.33
CA LYS A 15 -12.61 -2.98 -4.44
C LYS A 15 -11.91 -4.12 -3.70
N PHE A 16 -10.61 -4.25 -3.87
CA PHE A 16 -9.82 -5.28 -3.19
C PHE A 16 -9.90 -5.17 -1.67
N LEU A 17 -9.78 -3.94 -1.16
CA LEU A 17 -9.92 -3.70 0.28
C LEU A 17 -11.28 -4.10 0.81
N SER A 18 -12.33 -3.78 0.06
CA SER A 18 -13.69 -4.14 0.45
C SER A 18 -13.89 -5.64 0.50
N GLU A 19 -13.29 -6.35 -0.44
CA GLU A 19 -13.35 -7.81 -0.49
C GLU A 19 -12.58 -8.47 0.65
N MET A 20 -11.50 -7.86 1.07
CA MET A 20 -10.67 -8.37 2.16
C MET A 20 -11.34 -8.23 3.54
N GLY A 21 -12.14 -7.19 3.72
CA GLY A 21 -12.75 -6.88 5.00
C GLY A 21 -11.89 -5.96 5.86
N GLU A 22 -12.40 -5.57 7.02
CA GLU A 22 -11.76 -4.54 7.83
C GLU A 22 -10.60 -5.05 8.69
N ASP A 23 -10.67 -6.31 9.13
CA ASP A 23 -9.77 -6.84 10.14
C ASP A 23 -8.79 -7.87 9.63
N GLY A 24 -8.81 -8.16 8.36
CA GLY A 24 -7.93 -9.17 7.81
C GLY A 24 -6.63 -8.60 7.32
N GLU A 25 -5.78 -9.49 6.87
CA GLU A 25 -4.64 -9.13 6.05
C GLU A 25 -4.51 -10.17 4.97
N PHE A 26 -3.92 -9.81 3.85
CA PHE A 26 -3.77 -10.71 2.73
C PHE A 26 -2.30 -11.13 2.64
N ASN A 27 -2.05 -12.41 2.87
CA ASN A 27 -0.70 -12.97 2.75
C ASN A 27 -0.60 -13.72 1.43
N LEU A 28 0.25 -13.22 0.55
CA LEU A 28 0.45 -13.84 -0.75
C LEU A 28 1.31 -15.07 -0.60
N GLU A 29 0.77 -16.23 -0.96
CA GLU A 29 1.45 -17.51 -0.78
C GLU A 29 2.81 -17.55 -1.46
N ASP A 30 3.76 -18.19 -0.79
CA ASP A 30 5.10 -18.46 -1.31
C ASP A 30 5.91 -17.20 -1.64
N SER A 31 5.55 -16.06 -1.07
CA SER A 31 6.25 -14.82 -1.42
C SER A 31 6.71 -13.99 -0.22
N GLY A 32 6.12 -14.15 0.94
CA GLY A 32 6.42 -13.29 2.08
C GLY A 32 5.75 -11.93 2.02
N ILE A 33 4.95 -11.66 1.00
CA ILE A 33 4.25 -10.40 0.84
C ILE A 33 2.97 -10.38 1.67
N THR A 34 2.79 -9.31 2.45
CA THR A 34 1.57 -9.08 3.21
C THR A 34 0.95 -7.76 2.76
N LEU A 35 -0.32 -7.78 2.40
CA LEU A 35 -1.09 -6.58 2.11
C LEU A 35 -2.01 -6.28 3.29
N TYR A 36 -2.09 -5.01 3.66
CA TYR A 36 -2.79 -4.61 4.89
C TYR A 36 -4.28 -4.48 4.69
N SER A 37 -5.03 -4.79 5.76
CA SER A 37 -6.44 -4.50 5.83
C SER A 37 -6.66 -3.00 6.04
N LYS A 38 -7.89 -2.55 5.90
CA LYS A 38 -8.24 -1.16 6.13
C LYS A 38 -7.89 -0.72 7.55
N ALA A 39 -8.07 -1.62 8.53
CA ALA A 39 -7.75 -1.31 9.92
C ALA A 39 -6.26 -1.05 10.12
N ASP A 40 -5.40 -1.74 9.38
CA ASP A 40 -3.95 -1.62 9.55
C ASP A 40 -3.32 -0.53 8.71
N LEU A 41 -4.00 -0.05 7.67
CA LEU A 41 -3.43 0.94 6.76
C LEU A 41 -2.97 2.21 7.48
N VAL A 42 -3.85 2.81 8.27
CA VAL A 42 -3.52 4.07 8.94
C VAL A 42 -2.39 3.87 9.93
N GLU A 43 -2.44 2.78 10.69
CA GLU A 43 -1.40 2.47 11.66
C GLU A 43 -0.03 2.30 11.00
N ARG A 44 0.04 1.51 9.94
CA ARG A 44 1.31 1.22 9.28
C ARG A 44 1.90 2.46 8.60
N ASN A 45 1.06 3.26 7.97
CA ASN A 45 1.53 4.48 7.34
C ASN A 45 2.02 5.48 8.38
N THR A 46 1.39 5.53 9.56
CA THR A 46 1.83 6.37 10.65
C THR A 46 3.15 5.87 11.23
N THR A 47 3.25 4.56 11.48
CA THR A 47 4.44 3.94 12.06
C THR A 47 5.68 4.20 11.22
N TYR A 48 5.57 4.08 9.90
CA TYR A 48 6.69 4.27 8.99
C TYR A 48 6.81 5.71 8.49
N GLN A 49 5.94 6.61 8.96
CA GLN A 49 5.99 8.04 8.60
C GLN A 49 5.94 8.25 7.09
N ILE A 50 5.09 7.48 6.42
CA ILE A 50 5.02 7.53 4.95
C ILE A 50 4.64 8.91 4.46
N GLU A 51 3.71 9.59 5.13
CA GLU A 51 3.28 10.92 4.70
C GLU A 51 4.43 11.93 4.75
N GLU A 52 5.38 11.74 5.66
CA GLU A 52 6.54 12.61 5.73
C GLU A 52 7.52 12.39 4.58
N TRP A 53 7.77 11.11 4.25
CA TRP A 53 8.79 10.75 3.26
C TRP A 53 8.24 10.66 1.84
N GLU A 54 7.00 10.19 1.68
CA GLU A 54 6.35 10.00 0.38
C GLU A 54 4.90 10.48 0.47
N PRO A 55 4.68 11.80 0.53
CA PRO A 55 3.34 12.34 0.79
C PRO A 55 2.30 12.03 -0.29
N ASP A 56 2.75 11.67 -1.50
CA ASP A 56 1.83 11.34 -2.58
C ASP A 56 1.44 9.86 -2.63
N TYR A 57 1.93 9.07 -1.68
CA TYR A 57 1.75 7.62 -1.70
C TYR A 57 1.14 7.11 -0.41
N LEU A 58 0.45 5.96 -0.51
CA LEU A 58 -0.05 5.21 0.64
C LEU A 58 0.60 3.84 0.61
N MET A 59 1.23 3.44 1.69
CA MET A 59 1.81 2.11 1.82
C MET A 59 0.70 1.09 2.04
N ILE A 60 0.63 0.08 1.18
CA ILE A 60 -0.44 -0.92 1.23
C ILE A 60 0.02 -2.30 1.65
N GLY A 61 1.33 -2.52 1.73
CA GLY A 61 1.85 -3.82 2.14
C GLY A 61 3.37 -3.82 2.16
N GLN A 62 3.94 -4.97 2.49
CA GLN A 62 5.39 -5.10 2.56
C GLN A 62 5.83 -6.55 2.44
N ASP A 63 7.10 -6.72 2.10
CA ASP A 63 7.83 -7.98 2.16
C ASP A 63 9.17 -7.64 2.82
N GLY A 64 9.22 -7.84 4.16
CA GLY A 64 10.40 -7.40 4.91
C GLY A 64 10.59 -5.90 4.76
N ASP A 65 11.74 -5.49 4.24
CA ASP A 65 12.07 -4.07 4.07
C ASP A 65 11.60 -3.49 2.72
N LEU A 66 11.00 -4.30 1.86
CA LEU A 66 10.44 -3.83 0.60
C LEU A 66 8.97 -3.49 0.80
N ALA A 67 8.61 -2.25 0.49
CA ALA A 67 7.25 -1.77 0.69
C ALA A 67 6.52 -1.60 -0.64
N PHE A 68 5.20 -1.73 -0.60
CA PHE A 68 4.34 -1.57 -1.76
C PHE A 68 3.35 -0.44 -1.52
N PHE A 69 3.07 0.33 -2.57
CA PHE A 69 2.32 1.58 -2.46
C PHE A 69 1.31 1.74 -3.59
N ILE A 70 0.28 2.53 -3.32
CA ILE A 70 -0.53 3.16 -4.37
C ILE A 70 -0.24 4.65 -4.33
N LYS A 71 -0.49 5.34 -5.45
CA LYS A 71 -0.34 6.79 -5.51
C LYS A 71 -1.70 7.43 -5.27
N LYS A 72 -1.72 8.43 -4.40
CA LYS A 72 -2.96 9.13 -4.04
C LYS A 72 -3.54 9.84 -5.26
N ASP A 73 -4.87 9.74 -5.41
CA ASP A 73 -5.62 10.42 -6.47
C ASP A 73 -5.09 10.10 -7.87
N SER A 74 -4.64 8.88 -8.07
CA SER A 74 -4.05 8.45 -9.33
C SER A 74 -4.70 7.14 -9.82
N ASP A 75 -4.00 6.43 -10.72
CA ASP A 75 -4.51 5.19 -11.28
C ASP A 75 -4.27 3.99 -10.35
N ASP A 76 -4.54 2.78 -10.85
CA ASP A 76 -4.47 1.55 -10.07
C ASP A 76 -3.06 0.95 -9.95
N THR A 77 -2.06 1.60 -10.52
CA THR A 77 -0.69 1.09 -10.51
C THR A 77 -0.18 0.85 -9.09
N ILE A 78 0.49 -0.29 -8.91
CA ILE A 78 1.15 -0.63 -7.66
C ILE A 78 2.63 -0.29 -7.80
N TYR A 79 3.14 0.45 -6.82
CA TYR A 79 4.54 0.88 -6.79
C TYR A 79 5.29 0.17 -5.67
N MET A 80 6.61 0.16 -5.75
CA MET A 80 7.44 -0.43 -4.70
C MET A 80 8.67 0.42 -4.45
N ASN A 81 9.18 0.34 -3.23
CA ASN A 81 10.41 1.00 -2.83
C ASN A 81 10.92 0.35 -1.54
N ASP A 82 12.21 0.44 -1.32
CA ASP A 82 12.81 -0.04 -0.07
C ASP A 82 12.49 0.94 1.05
N LEU A 83 12.09 0.43 2.21
CA LEU A 83 11.76 1.28 3.37
C LEU A 83 12.92 2.16 3.82
N GLY A 84 14.15 1.70 3.61
CA GLY A 84 15.32 2.49 3.95
C GLY A 84 15.66 3.57 2.94
N ALA A 85 14.95 3.61 1.79
CA ALA A 85 15.24 4.53 0.70
C ALA A 85 14.11 5.53 0.45
N LEU A 86 13.11 5.58 1.32
CA LEU A 86 11.97 6.49 1.14
C LEU A 86 12.44 7.94 1.11
N GLY A 87 11.89 8.69 0.16
CA GLY A 87 12.27 10.09 -0.03
C GLY A 87 13.58 10.28 -0.79
N SER A 88 14.34 9.22 -1.03
CA SER A 88 15.66 9.32 -1.67
C SER A 88 15.69 8.74 -3.08
N ILE A 89 14.88 7.70 -3.33
CA ILE A 89 14.88 6.97 -4.59
C ILE A 89 13.48 7.02 -5.17
N GLN A 90 13.40 7.13 -6.49
CA GLN A 90 12.12 7.14 -7.19
C GLN A 90 11.43 5.78 -7.06
N MET A 91 10.11 5.81 -6.90
CA MET A 91 9.31 4.59 -6.85
C MET A 91 9.43 3.80 -8.14
N GLU A 92 9.41 2.48 -8.01
CA GLU A 92 9.38 1.58 -9.17
C GLU A 92 7.98 1.01 -9.31
N ILE A 93 7.60 0.65 -10.53
CA ILE A 93 6.31 0.03 -10.80
C ILE A 93 6.39 -1.46 -10.51
N ALA A 94 5.51 -1.95 -9.64
CA ALA A 94 5.45 -3.36 -9.29
C ALA A 94 4.40 -4.11 -10.13
N ALA A 95 3.26 -3.48 -10.41
CA ALA A 95 2.19 -4.10 -11.19
C ALA A 95 1.23 -3.03 -11.69
N SER A 96 0.40 -3.39 -12.67
CA SER A 96 -0.58 -2.45 -13.24
C SER A 96 -1.76 -2.21 -12.31
N ASP A 97 -2.09 -3.19 -11.46
CA ASP A 97 -3.12 -3.04 -10.42
C ASP A 97 -2.95 -4.14 -9.38
N VAL A 98 -3.76 -4.08 -8.32
CA VAL A 98 -3.62 -5.00 -7.21
C VAL A 98 -3.92 -6.45 -7.61
N TYR A 99 -4.84 -6.66 -8.53
CA TYR A 99 -5.17 -8.03 -8.95
C TYR A 99 -4.06 -8.66 -9.79
N GLU A 100 -3.38 -7.85 -10.60
CA GLU A 100 -2.18 -8.32 -11.30
C GLU A 100 -1.05 -8.58 -10.31
N PHE A 101 -0.95 -7.75 -9.29
CA PHE A 101 0.10 -7.86 -8.28
C PHE A 101 0.02 -9.18 -7.52
N ILE A 102 -1.17 -9.65 -7.20
CA ILE A 102 -1.37 -10.85 -6.39
C ILE A 102 -1.47 -12.16 -7.20
N LYS A 103 -1.35 -12.08 -8.50
CA LYS A 103 -1.37 -13.29 -9.33
C LYS A 103 -0.23 -14.24 -9.01
#